data_65447444cad93f9436b31a0015431f1c
#
_entry.id   65447444cad93f9436b31a0015431f1c
#
_cell.length_a   1.000
_cell.length_b   1.000
_cell.length_c   1.000
_cell.angle_alpha   90.00
_cell.angle_beta   90.00
_cell.angle_gamma   90.00
#
_symmetry.space_group_name_H-M   'P 1'
#
loop_
_entity.id
_entity.type
_entity.pdbx_description
1 polymer ?
#
loop_
_entity_poly.entity_id
_entity_poly.type
_entity_poly.pdbx_seq_one_letter_code
_entity_poly.pdbx_strand_id
1 'polypeptide(L)'
;MKEKQKILRKLFLSTLYLSAFTFGGGYVIVTLMKDKFVDKYHWIEENEMLDLIAIAQSAPGAIAVNGAIVVGYKLAGIVGVLTAILGTVLPPVLIISVISVFYQMFCDNFIISQLLDGMQAGVGAVIASVVWDMAAGITKKKEWTSIVIMAAAFIASYVMEIPVVYIVLICIAMGVLRTVLAGRGKQDK
;
A
#
# COMPACT_ATOMS: atom_id res chain seq x y z
N MET A 1 -8.48 16.71 -28.36
CA MET A 1 -8.06 17.48 -27.17
C MET A 1 -9.12 17.48 -26.06
N LYS A 2 -10.39 17.73 -26.33
CA LYS A 2 -11.47 17.78 -25.31
C LYS A 2 -11.72 16.44 -24.58
N GLU A 3 -11.60 15.30 -25.24
CA GLU A 3 -11.76 13.98 -24.58
C GLU A 3 -10.65 13.67 -23.59
N LYS A 4 -9.39 13.92 -23.95
CA LYS A 4 -8.24 13.70 -23.06
C LYS A 4 -8.35 14.55 -21.78
N GLN A 5 -8.79 15.80 -21.90
CA GLN A 5 -9.04 16.68 -20.74
C GLN A 5 -10.18 16.15 -19.85
N LYS A 6 -11.23 15.57 -20.45
CA LYS A 6 -12.33 14.96 -19.71
C LYS A 6 -11.88 13.72 -18.91
N ILE A 7 -11.00 12.90 -19.51
CA ILE A 7 -10.40 11.74 -18.83
C ILE A 7 -9.53 12.22 -17.66
N LEU A 8 -8.63 13.18 -17.87
CA LEU A 8 -7.74 13.70 -16.84
C LEU A 8 -8.53 14.30 -15.65
N ARG A 9 -9.57 15.08 -15.94
CA ARG A 9 -10.42 15.64 -14.87
C ARG A 9 -11.14 14.57 -14.07
N LYS A 10 -11.69 13.55 -14.74
CA LYS A 10 -12.34 12.42 -14.06
C LYS A 10 -11.34 11.57 -13.29
N LEU A 11 -10.15 11.35 -13.84
CA LEU A 11 -9.05 10.65 -13.16
C LEU A 11 -8.66 11.37 -11.88
N PHE A 12 -8.39 12.69 -11.96
CA PHE A 12 -8.08 13.53 -10.81
C PHE A 12 -9.14 13.44 -9.71
N LEU A 13 -10.41 13.65 -10.06
CA LEU A 13 -11.51 13.61 -9.10
C LEU A 13 -11.70 12.20 -8.50
N SER A 14 -11.45 11.15 -9.28
CA SER A 14 -11.55 9.78 -8.80
C SER A 14 -10.43 9.43 -7.83
N THR A 15 -9.17 9.75 -8.15
CA THR A 15 -8.05 9.50 -7.27
C THR A 15 -8.12 10.35 -6.00
N LEU A 16 -8.59 11.59 -6.10
CA LEU A 16 -8.84 12.45 -4.95
C LEU A 16 -9.91 11.86 -4.03
N TYR A 17 -11.04 11.42 -4.59
CA TYR A 17 -12.11 10.79 -3.82
C TYR A 17 -11.62 9.48 -3.16
N LEU A 18 -10.96 8.62 -3.93
CA LEU A 18 -10.42 7.37 -3.41
C LEU A 18 -9.44 7.60 -2.26
N SER A 19 -8.55 8.57 -2.39
CA SER A 19 -7.57 8.89 -1.34
C SER A 19 -8.20 9.51 -0.10
N ALA A 20 -9.22 10.36 -0.26
CA ALA A 20 -9.89 11.02 0.86
C ALA A 20 -10.77 10.08 1.69
N PHE A 21 -11.38 9.08 1.05
CA PHE A 21 -12.39 8.22 1.69
C PHE A 21 -12.00 6.76 1.83
N THR A 22 -10.75 6.40 1.56
CA THR A 22 -10.28 5.02 1.74
C THR A 22 -9.65 4.85 3.12
N PHE A 23 -10.28 4.02 3.94
CA PHE A 23 -9.76 3.56 5.23
C PHE A 23 -9.57 2.04 5.19
N GLY A 24 -8.61 1.50 5.93
CA GLY A 24 -8.47 0.06 6.11
C GLY A 24 -7.42 -0.64 5.26
N GLY A 25 -6.56 0.10 4.54
CA GLY A 25 -5.36 -0.47 3.92
C GLY A 25 -5.47 -0.79 2.42
N GLY A 26 -4.39 -1.39 1.88
CA GLY A 26 -4.18 -1.51 0.44
C GLY A 26 -5.23 -2.31 -0.33
N TYR A 27 -5.84 -3.32 0.26
CA TYR A 27 -6.86 -4.12 -0.44
C TYR A 27 -8.16 -3.38 -0.67
N VAL A 28 -8.57 -2.52 0.25
CA VAL A 28 -9.81 -1.72 0.11
C VAL A 28 -9.69 -0.76 -1.07
N ILE A 29 -8.53 -0.11 -1.23
CA ILE A 29 -8.35 0.82 -2.35
C ILE A 29 -8.31 0.09 -3.70
N VAL A 30 -7.78 -1.14 -3.74
CA VAL A 30 -7.78 -1.99 -4.93
C VAL A 30 -9.21 -2.26 -5.39
N THR A 31 -10.09 -2.67 -4.47
CA THR A 31 -11.51 -2.91 -4.78
C THR A 31 -12.19 -1.64 -5.28
N LEU A 32 -11.98 -0.52 -4.59
CA LEU A 32 -12.57 0.77 -5.00
C LEU A 32 -12.03 1.28 -6.35
N MET A 33 -10.76 0.99 -6.68
CA MET A 33 -10.20 1.30 -8.00
C MET A 33 -10.85 0.45 -9.09
N LYS A 34 -11.06 -0.86 -8.83
CA LYS A 34 -11.79 -1.75 -9.73
C LYS A 34 -13.20 -1.21 -9.97
N ASP A 35 -13.98 -0.98 -8.93
CA ASP A 35 -15.35 -0.44 -9.02
C ASP A 35 -15.39 0.86 -9.85
N LYS A 36 -14.37 1.70 -9.70
CA LYS A 36 -14.35 3.01 -10.38
C LYS A 36 -13.92 2.92 -11.83
N PHE A 37 -12.81 2.23 -12.13
CA PHE A 37 -12.17 2.25 -13.44
C PHE A 37 -12.62 1.11 -14.35
N VAL A 38 -12.99 -0.04 -13.79
CA VAL A 38 -13.53 -1.19 -14.55
C VAL A 38 -15.06 -1.08 -14.60
N ASP A 39 -15.75 -1.14 -13.47
CA ASP A 39 -17.21 -1.33 -13.45
C ASP A 39 -17.96 -0.04 -13.80
N LYS A 40 -17.53 1.13 -13.33
CA LYS A 40 -18.25 2.39 -13.57
C LYS A 40 -17.84 3.11 -14.85
N TYR A 41 -16.53 3.21 -15.11
CA TYR A 41 -16.05 3.97 -16.26
C TYR A 41 -15.76 3.11 -17.49
N HIS A 42 -15.60 1.79 -17.32
CA HIS A 42 -15.22 0.84 -18.39
C HIS A 42 -13.97 1.31 -19.14
N TRP A 43 -12.99 1.88 -18.42
CA TRP A 43 -11.75 2.35 -19.01
C TRP A 43 -10.67 1.29 -19.06
N ILE A 44 -10.76 0.29 -18.20
CA ILE A 44 -9.79 -0.78 -18.03
C ILE A 44 -10.57 -2.09 -17.92
N GLU A 45 -10.08 -3.15 -18.56
CA GLU A 45 -10.64 -4.49 -18.42
C GLU A 45 -10.27 -5.12 -17.08
N GLU A 46 -11.07 -6.06 -16.59
CA GLU A 46 -10.87 -6.68 -15.28
C GLU A 46 -9.51 -7.35 -15.15
N ASN A 47 -9.11 -8.17 -16.13
CA ASN A 47 -7.83 -8.85 -16.12
C ASN A 47 -6.66 -7.87 -16.15
N GLU A 48 -6.77 -6.83 -16.97
CA GLU A 48 -5.77 -5.78 -17.02
C GLU A 48 -5.66 -5.01 -15.70
N MET A 49 -6.77 -4.75 -15.03
CA MET A 49 -6.75 -4.11 -13.70
C MET A 49 -6.03 -4.98 -12.67
N LEU A 50 -6.17 -6.31 -12.72
CA LEU A 50 -5.44 -7.23 -11.86
C LEU A 50 -3.93 -7.16 -12.09
N ASP A 51 -3.50 -7.08 -13.35
CA ASP A 51 -2.09 -6.93 -13.70
C ASP A 51 -1.53 -5.58 -13.21
N LEU A 52 -2.26 -4.49 -13.39
CA LEU A 52 -1.89 -3.17 -12.91
C LEU A 52 -1.76 -3.13 -11.39
N ILE A 53 -2.65 -3.82 -10.68
CA ILE A 53 -2.59 -3.96 -9.22
C ILE A 53 -1.37 -4.77 -8.79
N ALA A 54 -1.05 -5.87 -9.48
CA ALA A 54 0.14 -6.66 -9.18
C ALA A 54 1.43 -5.83 -9.34
N ILE A 55 1.51 -5.01 -10.38
CA ILE A 55 2.61 -4.07 -10.59
C ILE A 55 2.66 -3.04 -9.44
N ALA A 56 1.53 -2.45 -9.06
CA ALA A 56 1.45 -1.47 -7.99
C ALA A 56 1.88 -2.05 -6.63
N GLN A 57 1.57 -3.32 -6.37
CA GLN A 57 1.96 -4.02 -5.15
C GLN A 57 3.44 -4.44 -5.13
N SER A 58 4.06 -4.63 -6.30
CA SER A 58 5.48 -4.97 -6.40
C SER A 58 6.40 -3.80 -6.09
N ALA A 59 5.91 -2.57 -6.23
CA ALA A 59 6.68 -1.36 -5.94
C ALA A 59 6.59 -0.99 -4.45
N PRO A 60 7.71 -0.60 -3.81
CA PRO A 60 7.69 -0.15 -2.42
C PRO A 60 6.89 1.15 -2.29
N GLY A 61 6.05 1.26 -1.25
CA GLY A 61 5.27 2.47 -0.97
C GLY A 61 3.77 2.22 -0.78
N ALA A 62 3.00 3.30 -0.72
CA ALA A 62 1.55 3.24 -0.54
C ALA A 62 0.88 2.67 -1.81
N ILE A 63 0.16 1.56 -1.68
CA ILE A 63 -0.55 0.90 -2.79
C ILE A 63 -1.51 1.88 -3.48
N ALA A 64 -2.12 2.78 -2.72
CA ALA A 64 -2.98 3.85 -3.25
C ALA A 64 -2.29 4.73 -4.29
N VAL A 65 -1.06 5.16 -3.97
CA VAL A 65 -0.25 6.02 -4.84
C VAL A 65 0.28 5.22 -6.01
N ASN A 66 0.85 4.04 -5.75
CA ASN A 66 1.38 3.17 -6.80
C ASN A 66 0.28 2.76 -7.80
N GLY A 67 -0.90 2.38 -7.32
CA GLY A 67 -2.05 2.05 -8.15
C GLY A 67 -2.53 3.24 -8.98
N ALA A 68 -2.60 4.44 -8.38
CA ALA A 68 -2.96 5.66 -9.09
C ALA A 68 -1.94 6.00 -10.20
N ILE A 69 -0.63 5.79 -9.96
CA ILE A 69 0.44 5.96 -10.94
C ILE A 69 0.23 5.04 -12.14
N VAL A 70 0.05 3.75 -11.88
CA VAL A 70 -0.04 2.74 -12.95
C VAL A 70 -1.31 2.94 -13.77
N VAL A 71 -2.45 3.17 -13.13
CA VAL A 71 -3.72 3.51 -13.80
C VAL A 71 -3.61 4.83 -14.57
N GLY A 72 -3.01 5.85 -13.97
CA GLY A 72 -2.79 7.15 -14.61
C GLY A 72 -1.93 7.03 -15.87
N TYR A 73 -0.87 6.24 -15.81
CA TYR A 73 -0.01 5.96 -16.97
C TYR A 73 -0.77 5.26 -18.08
N LYS A 74 -1.55 4.24 -17.74
CA LYS A 74 -2.38 3.51 -18.72
C LYS A 74 -3.37 4.41 -19.44
N LEU A 75 -4.04 5.32 -18.72
CA LEU A 75 -5.11 6.15 -19.27
C LEU A 75 -4.61 7.36 -20.08
N ALA A 76 -3.51 7.98 -19.66
CA ALA A 76 -3.06 9.25 -20.27
C ALA A 76 -1.53 9.44 -20.30
N GLY A 77 -0.76 8.38 -20.10
CA GLY A 77 0.71 8.42 -20.06
C GLY A 77 1.23 9.27 -18.91
N ILE A 78 2.36 9.94 -19.09
CA ILE A 78 3.03 10.74 -18.03
C ILE A 78 2.11 11.84 -17.47
N VAL A 79 1.29 12.47 -18.32
CA VAL A 79 0.33 13.49 -17.86
C VAL A 79 -0.73 12.87 -16.94
N GLY A 80 -1.16 11.63 -17.24
CA GLY A 80 -2.05 10.88 -16.37
C GLY A 80 -1.42 10.53 -15.04
N VAL A 81 -0.14 10.15 -15.02
CA VAL A 81 0.64 9.89 -13.79
C VAL A 81 0.65 11.13 -12.89
N LEU A 82 1.07 12.28 -13.42
CA LEU A 82 1.13 13.52 -12.65
C LEU A 82 -0.24 13.92 -12.10
N THR A 83 -1.28 13.78 -12.91
CA THR A 83 -2.66 14.08 -12.51
C THR A 83 -3.13 13.14 -11.39
N ALA A 84 -2.84 11.85 -11.51
CA ALA A 84 -3.23 10.85 -10.52
C ALA A 84 -2.47 11.02 -9.19
N ILE A 85 -1.17 11.30 -9.23
CA ILE A 85 -0.36 11.58 -8.03
C ILE A 85 -0.91 12.81 -7.30
N LEU A 86 -1.15 13.91 -8.03
CA LEU A 86 -1.71 15.12 -7.42
C LEU A 86 -3.06 14.84 -6.76
N GLY A 87 -3.96 14.11 -7.44
CA GLY A 87 -5.25 13.74 -6.87
C GLY A 87 -5.14 12.86 -5.62
N THR A 88 -4.17 11.95 -5.60
CA THR A 88 -3.99 11.02 -4.47
C THR A 88 -3.29 11.65 -3.28
N VAL A 89 -2.31 12.53 -3.50
CA VAL A 89 -1.50 13.13 -2.43
C VAL A 89 -2.18 14.35 -1.80
N LEU A 90 -2.97 15.07 -2.57
CA LEU A 90 -3.58 16.33 -2.13
C LEU A 90 -4.50 16.20 -0.89
N PRO A 91 -5.41 15.20 -0.80
CA PRO A 91 -6.27 15.06 0.39
C PRO A 91 -5.50 14.84 1.69
N PRO A 92 -4.58 13.85 1.81
CA PRO A 92 -3.86 13.64 3.06
C PRO A 92 -2.96 14.83 3.42
N VAL A 93 -2.35 15.50 2.43
CA VAL A 93 -1.53 16.69 2.69
C VAL A 93 -2.39 17.82 3.24
N LEU A 94 -3.55 18.09 2.65
CA LEU A 94 -4.46 19.14 3.14
C LEU A 94 -4.98 18.83 4.55
N ILE A 95 -5.41 17.59 4.79
CA ILE A 95 -5.92 17.17 6.11
C ILE A 95 -4.84 17.34 7.18
N ILE A 96 -3.63 16.83 6.92
CA ILE A 96 -2.53 16.93 7.88
C ILE A 96 -2.09 18.39 8.08
N SER A 97 -2.06 19.19 7.01
CA SER A 97 -1.71 20.62 7.11
C SER A 97 -2.70 21.40 7.96
N VAL A 98 -4.01 21.16 7.79
CA VAL A 98 -5.06 21.79 8.60
C VAL A 98 -4.93 21.35 10.07
N ILE A 99 -4.80 20.04 10.32
CA ILE A 99 -4.63 19.51 11.67
C ILE A 99 -3.37 20.08 12.34
N SER A 100 -2.27 20.21 11.59
CA SER A 100 -1.00 20.74 12.11
C SER A 100 -1.12 22.17 12.64
N VAL A 101 -1.88 23.03 11.97
CA VAL A 101 -2.11 24.41 12.42
C VAL A 101 -2.82 24.47 13.78
N PHE A 102 -3.74 23.55 14.02
CA PHE A 102 -4.52 23.49 15.25
C PHE A 102 -3.98 22.49 16.26
N TYR A 103 -2.84 21.86 15.97
CA TYR A 103 -2.32 20.72 16.73
C TYR A 103 -2.13 21.04 18.22
N GLN A 104 -1.56 22.19 18.57
CA GLN A 104 -1.36 22.59 19.97
C GLN A 104 -2.70 22.77 20.68
N MET A 105 -3.68 23.42 20.07
CA MET A 105 -5.02 23.56 20.65
C MET A 105 -5.73 22.22 20.85
N PHE A 106 -5.44 21.24 19.97
CA PHE A 106 -6.00 19.90 20.10
C PHE A 106 -5.32 19.09 21.21
N CYS A 107 -4.01 19.17 21.34
CA CYS A 107 -3.26 18.42 22.36
C CYS A 107 -3.55 18.92 23.79
N ASP A 108 -3.80 20.21 23.96
CA ASP A 108 -4.08 20.81 25.27
C ASP A 108 -5.51 20.50 25.80
N ASN A 109 -6.38 20.02 24.93
CA ASN A 109 -7.74 19.66 25.31
C ASN A 109 -7.81 18.19 25.76
N PHE A 110 -8.17 17.96 27.01
CA PHE A 110 -8.24 16.63 27.64
C PHE A 110 -9.10 15.63 26.83
N ILE A 111 -10.27 16.07 26.33
CA ILE A 111 -11.19 15.19 25.57
C ILE A 111 -10.55 14.77 24.24
N ILE A 112 -9.89 15.71 23.59
CA ILE A 112 -9.23 15.46 22.29
C ILE A 112 -8.01 14.55 22.47
N SER A 113 -7.21 14.77 23.51
CA SER A 113 -6.09 13.88 23.84
C SER A 113 -6.57 12.44 24.04
N GLN A 114 -7.62 12.22 24.82
CA GLN A 114 -8.20 10.88 25.01
C GLN A 114 -8.74 10.27 23.71
N LEU A 115 -9.31 11.09 22.84
CA LEU A 115 -9.75 10.63 21.52
C LEU A 115 -8.58 10.21 20.63
N LEU A 116 -7.50 11.00 20.62
CA LEU A 116 -6.27 10.68 19.86
C LEU A 116 -5.62 9.39 20.36
N ASP A 117 -5.56 9.19 21.68
CA ASP A 117 -5.05 7.95 22.27
C ASP A 117 -5.90 6.74 21.86
N GLY A 118 -7.21 6.88 21.86
CA GLY A 118 -8.14 5.86 21.37
C GLY A 118 -7.95 5.55 19.87
N MET A 119 -7.74 6.58 19.05
CA MET A 119 -7.45 6.42 17.61
C MET A 119 -6.10 5.72 17.40
N GLN A 120 -5.07 6.05 18.19
CA GLN A 120 -3.76 5.42 18.12
C GLN A 120 -3.85 3.92 18.48
N ALA A 121 -4.60 3.58 19.53
CA ALA A 121 -4.89 2.19 19.88
C ALA A 121 -5.63 1.46 18.74
N GLY A 122 -6.61 2.12 18.10
CA GLY A 122 -7.32 1.59 16.94
C GLY A 122 -6.40 1.30 15.76
N VAL A 123 -5.47 2.20 15.44
CA VAL A 123 -4.45 1.98 14.40
C VAL A 123 -3.56 0.79 14.76
N GLY A 124 -3.14 0.67 16.02
CA GLY A 124 -2.38 -0.49 16.51
C GLY A 124 -3.13 -1.81 16.31
N ALA A 125 -4.43 -1.83 16.58
CA ALA A 125 -5.27 -3.01 16.35
C ALA A 125 -5.39 -3.39 14.87
N VAL A 126 -5.53 -2.40 13.98
CA VAL A 126 -5.54 -2.63 12.52
C VAL A 126 -4.21 -3.21 12.05
N ILE A 127 -3.08 -2.65 12.49
CA ILE A 127 -1.75 -3.18 12.16
C ILE A 127 -1.62 -4.64 12.64
N ALA A 128 -2.02 -4.92 13.88
CA ALA A 128 -1.99 -6.27 14.43
C ALA A 128 -2.85 -7.25 13.61
N SER A 129 -4.05 -6.84 13.18
CA SER A 129 -4.92 -7.65 12.31
C SER A 129 -4.26 -7.96 10.97
N VAL A 130 -3.66 -6.97 10.31
CA VAL A 130 -2.96 -7.15 9.03
C VAL A 130 -1.77 -8.10 9.19
N VAL A 131 -0.97 -7.93 10.25
CA VAL A 131 0.16 -8.83 10.55
C VAL A 131 -0.33 -10.25 10.79
N TRP A 132 -1.44 -10.42 11.51
CA TRP A 132 -2.06 -11.72 11.74
C TRP A 132 -2.51 -12.39 10.44
N ASP A 133 -3.18 -11.65 9.56
CA ASP A 133 -3.67 -12.18 8.29
C ASP A 133 -2.50 -12.59 7.37
N MET A 134 -1.43 -11.79 7.33
CA MET A 134 -0.22 -12.12 6.59
C MET A 134 0.47 -13.38 7.15
N ALA A 135 0.60 -13.47 8.47
CA ALA A 135 1.18 -14.63 9.15
C ALA A 135 0.34 -15.90 8.93
N ALA A 136 -0.99 -15.78 9.01
CA ALA A 136 -1.91 -16.88 8.74
C ALA A 136 -1.81 -17.38 7.28
N GLY A 137 -1.57 -16.48 6.33
CA GLY A 137 -1.31 -16.83 4.92
C GLY A 137 -0.06 -17.68 4.74
N ILE A 138 1.01 -17.37 5.46
CA ILE A 138 2.28 -18.12 5.43
C ILE A 138 2.13 -19.49 6.10
N THR A 139 1.46 -19.55 7.25
CA THR A 139 1.28 -20.80 8.00
C THR A 139 0.41 -21.81 7.25
N LYS A 140 -0.62 -21.35 6.49
CA LYS A 140 -1.45 -22.23 5.64
C LYS A 140 -0.64 -22.94 4.55
N LYS A 141 0.42 -22.34 4.03
CA LYS A 141 1.31 -22.95 3.02
C LYS A 141 2.27 -23.98 3.60
N LYS A 142 2.31 -24.19 4.93
CA LYS A 142 3.20 -25.13 5.65
C LYS A 142 4.69 -24.99 5.29
N GLU A 143 5.12 -23.82 4.85
CA GLU A 143 6.53 -23.55 4.58
C GLU A 143 7.26 -23.23 5.89
N TRP A 144 7.76 -24.27 6.54
CA TRP A 144 8.46 -24.17 7.83
C TRP A 144 9.61 -23.14 7.80
N THR A 145 10.34 -23.04 6.69
CA THR A 145 11.39 -22.05 6.49
C THR A 145 10.89 -20.61 6.58
N SER A 146 9.73 -20.31 6.00
CA SER A 146 9.15 -18.95 6.05
C SER A 146 8.69 -18.59 7.45
N ILE A 147 8.17 -19.56 8.21
CA ILE A 147 7.77 -19.36 9.61
C ILE A 147 8.99 -19.05 10.49
N VAL A 148 10.08 -19.79 10.30
CA VAL A 148 11.35 -19.56 11.05
C VAL A 148 11.94 -18.20 10.72
N ILE A 149 11.97 -17.79 9.45
CA ILE A 149 12.46 -16.48 9.03
C ILE A 149 11.58 -15.37 9.64
N MET A 150 10.27 -15.52 9.63
CA MET A 150 9.35 -14.55 10.22
C MET A 150 9.58 -14.38 11.72
N ALA A 151 9.71 -15.50 12.46
CA ALA A 151 10.00 -15.46 13.90
C ALA A 151 11.37 -14.85 14.20
N ALA A 152 12.41 -15.22 13.42
CA ALA A 152 13.75 -14.68 13.58
C ALA A 152 13.79 -13.16 13.28
N ALA A 153 13.10 -12.70 12.25
CA ALA A 153 12.98 -11.28 11.90
C ALA A 153 12.27 -10.49 13.01
N PHE A 154 11.21 -11.05 13.61
CA PHE A 154 10.51 -10.44 14.72
C PHE A 154 11.41 -10.30 15.95
N ILE A 155 12.13 -11.38 16.34
CA ILE A 155 13.06 -11.36 17.46
C ILE A 155 14.20 -10.37 17.21
N ALA A 156 14.79 -10.37 16.01
CA ALA A 156 15.84 -9.44 15.65
C ALA A 156 15.42 -7.98 15.73
N SER A 157 14.20 -7.67 15.31
CA SER A 157 13.67 -6.31 15.37
C SER A 157 13.29 -5.88 16.78
N TYR A 158 12.64 -6.77 17.56
CA TYR A 158 12.07 -6.41 18.86
C TYR A 158 13.10 -6.55 20.02
N VAL A 159 13.92 -7.62 20.01
CA VAL A 159 14.86 -7.90 21.12
C VAL A 159 16.24 -7.28 20.87
N MET A 160 16.70 -7.32 19.61
CA MET A 160 18.03 -6.83 19.27
C MET A 160 18.03 -5.38 18.74
N GLU A 161 16.84 -4.77 18.61
CA GLU A 161 16.66 -3.39 18.11
C GLU A 161 17.35 -3.12 16.75
N ILE A 162 17.55 -4.17 15.94
CA ILE A 162 18.21 -4.05 14.65
C ILE A 162 17.32 -3.24 13.70
N PRO A 163 17.84 -2.19 13.04
CA PRO A 163 17.07 -1.41 12.07
C PRO A 163 16.48 -2.32 10.99
N VAL A 164 15.18 -2.15 10.72
CA VAL A 164 14.40 -2.99 9.78
C VAL A 164 15.06 -3.10 8.40
N VAL A 165 15.79 -2.06 7.97
CA VAL A 165 16.53 -2.03 6.70
C VAL A 165 17.51 -3.20 6.57
N TYR A 166 18.28 -3.51 7.62
CA TYR A 166 19.22 -4.63 7.60
C TYR A 166 18.51 -5.97 7.55
N ILE A 167 17.39 -6.11 8.27
CA ILE A 167 16.57 -7.34 8.26
C ILE A 167 16.04 -7.59 6.85
N VAL A 168 15.50 -6.55 6.18
CA VAL A 168 15.02 -6.66 4.81
C VAL A 168 16.14 -7.03 3.84
N LEU A 169 17.32 -6.40 3.93
CA LEU A 169 18.46 -6.73 3.07
C LEU A 169 18.92 -8.18 3.25
N ILE A 170 18.96 -8.67 4.49
CA ILE A 170 19.32 -10.07 4.79
C ILE A 170 18.26 -11.02 4.21
N CYS A 171 16.98 -10.72 4.36
CA CYS A 171 15.90 -11.53 3.79
C CYS A 171 15.97 -11.58 2.26
N ILE A 172 16.26 -10.44 1.60
CA ILE A 172 16.45 -10.39 0.15
C ILE A 172 17.65 -11.26 -0.25
N ALA A 173 18.80 -11.11 0.42
CA ALA A 173 19.98 -11.91 0.14
C ALA A 173 19.73 -13.42 0.29
N MET A 174 19.03 -13.83 1.35
CA MET A 174 18.63 -15.24 1.56
C MET A 174 17.67 -15.72 0.48
N GLY A 175 16.70 -14.89 0.06
CA GLY A 175 15.76 -15.22 -1.00
C GLY A 175 16.46 -15.45 -2.35
N VAL A 176 17.37 -14.55 -2.73
CA VAL A 176 18.18 -14.67 -3.96
C VAL A 176 19.06 -15.92 -3.90
N LEU A 177 19.76 -16.16 -2.77
CA LEU A 177 20.61 -17.32 -2.59
C LEU A 177 19.83 -18.63 -2.75
N ARG A 178 18.64 -18.72 -2.13
CA ARG A 178 17.73 -19.87 -2.23
C ARG A 178 17.28 -20.12 -3.67
N THR A 179 16.95 -19.06 -4.39
CA THR A 179 16.49 -19.16 -5.79
C THR A 179 17.61 -19.61 -6.71
N VAL A 180 18.84 -19.09 -6.53
CA VAL A 180 20.01 -19.47 -7.32
C VAL A 180 20.41 -20.92 -7.06
N LEU A 181 20.38 -21.36 -5.79
CA LEU A 181 20.70 -22.74 -5.43
C LEU A 181 19.64 -23.73 -5.91
N ALA A 182 18.35 -23.37 -5.84
CA ALA A 182 17.25 -24.20 -6.35
C ALA A 182 17.23 -24.27 -7.88
N GLY A 183 17.66 -23.20 -8.57
CA GLY A 183 17.79 -23.17 -10.04
C GLY A 183 18.90 -24.08 -10.55
N ARG A 184 20.01 -24.22 -9.81
CA ARG A 184 21.10 -25.14 -10.16
C ARG A 184 20.74 -26.63 -10.06
N GLY A 185 19.87 -27.00 -9.12
CA GLY A 185 19.45 -28.40 -8.94
C GLY A 185 18.44 -28.91 -9.98
N LYS A 186 17.93 -28.05 -10.89
CA LYS A 186 17.01 -28.43 -11.98
C LYS A 186 17.69 -28.61 -13.34
N GLN A 187 18.97 -28.26 -13.48
CA GLN A 187 19.74 -28.45 -14.70
C GLN A 187 20.49 -29.80 -14.76
N ASP A 188 20.55 -30.55 -13.64
CA ASP A 188 21.28 -31.82 -13.56
C ASP A 188 20.30 -33.05 -13.48
N LYS A 189 19.10 -32.94 -14.05
CA LYS A 189 18.20 -34.10 -14.19
C LYS A 189 17.61 -34.19 -15.59
#